data_d517627145a70a3f3b298b249f6e9abd
#
_entry.id   d517627145a70a3f3b298b249f6e9abd
#
_cell.length_a   1.000
_cell.length_b   1.000
_cell.length_c   1.000
_cell.angle_alpha   90.00
_cell.angle_beta   90.00
_cell.angle_gamma   90.00
#
_symmetry.space_group_name_H-M   'P 1'
#
loop_
_entity.id
_entity.type
_entity.pdbx_description
1 polymer ?
#
loop_
_entity_poly.entity_id
_entity_poly.type
_entity_poly.pdbx_seq_one_letter_code
_entity_poly.pdbx_strand_id
1 'polypeptide(L)'
;MKNPEITITMEDGGVIRAELYPEVAPNTVKNFISLAGKGYYDGLIFHRVIKGFMIQGGCPNGNGMGGPGYSIKGEFSQNGFTNNFKHTKGVLSMARAMDPNSAGSQFFIMHETSPHLDGQYASFGKIVEGLDIVDKIA
;
A
#
# COMPACT_ATOMS: atom_id res chain seq x y z
N MET A 1 -20.43 9.48 -2.41
CA MET A 1 -19.94 8.44 -1.49
C MET A 1 -18.59 8.82 -0.89
N LYS A 2 -18.46 8.62 0.39
CA LYS A 2 -17.17 8.85 1.03
C LYS A 2 -16.20 7.73 0.67
N ASN A 3 -14.96 8.08 0.42
CA ASN A 3 -13.89 7.09 0.28
C ASN A 3 -13.62 6.43 1.63
N PRO A 4 -13.35 5.12 1.64
CA PRO A 4 -12.99 4.45 2.88
C PRO A 4 -11.67 4.98 3.46
N GLU A 5 -11.57 4.98 4.77
CA GLU A 5 -10.36 5.35 5.48
C GLU A 5 -9.86 4.18 6.31
N ILE A 6 -8.55 4.06 6.42
CA ILE A 6 -7.91 3.09 7.31
C ILE A 6 -7.05 3.81 8.33
N THR A 7 -6.83 3.16 9.47
CA THR A 7 -5.94 3.64 10.51
C THR A 7 -4.88 2.58 10.78
N ILE A 8 -3.61 2.99 10.76
CA ILE A 8 -2.48 2.13 11.11
C ILE A 8 -1.94 2.65 12.44
N THR A 9 -2.08 1.85 13.49
CA THR A 9 -1.56 2.18 14.81
C THR A 9 -0.24 1.47 15.01
N MET A 10 0.82 2.25 15.24
CA MET A 10 2.15 1.69 15.47
C MET A 10 2.31 1.23 16.91
N GLU A 11 3.31 0.39 17.17
CA GLU A 11 3.59 -0.18 18.48
C GLU A 11 3.80 0.90 19.56
N ASP A 12 4.43 2.02 19.18
CA ASP A 12 4.68 3.15 20.09
C ASP A 12 3.48 4.09 20.27
N GLY A 13 2.32 3.74 19.67
CA GLY A 13 1.11 4.55 19.74
C GLY A 13 0.96 5.57 18.61
N GLY A 14 1.93 5.70 17.72
CA GLY A 14 1.82 6.58 16.57
C GLY A 14 0.71 6.13 15.63
N VAL A 15 -0.05 7.08 15.08
CA VAL A 15 -1.23 6.79 14.24
C VAL A 15 -1.05 7.39 12.86
N ILE A 16 -1.23 6.55 11.84
CA ILE A 16 -1.27 6.94 10.43
C ILE A 16 -2.68 6.72 9.93
N ARG A 17 -3.30 7.74 9.32
CA ARG A 17 -4.60 7.61 8.69
C ARG A 17 -4.46 7.81 7.19
N ALA A 18 -5.12 6.96 6.42
CA ALA A 18 -5.08 6.99 4.97
C ALA A 18 -6.49 6.90 4.39
N GLU A 19 -6.70 7.62 3.30
CA GLU A 19 -7.92 7.53 2.50
C GLU A 19 -7.64 6.64 1.31
N LEU A 20 -8.55 5.70 1.04
CA LEU A 20 -8.44 4.77 -0.08
C LEU A 20 -9.38 5.21 -1.20
N TYR A 21 -8.98 4.94 -2.44
CA TYR A 21 -9.70 5.42 -3.63
C TYR A 21 -10.24 4.26 -4.47
N PRO A 22 -11.47 3.76 -4.15
CA PRO A 22 -12.05 2.63 -4.90
C PRO A 22 -12.24 2.92 -6.39
N GLU A 23 -12.46 4.19 -6.74
CA GLU A 23 -12.62 4.60 -8.14
C GLU A 23 -11.32 4.48 -8.94
N VAL A 24 -10.17 4.52 -8.27
CA VAL A 24 -8.85 4.40 -8.89
C VAL A 24 -8.44 2.95 -9.03
N ALA A 25 -8.66 2.14 -7.99
CA ALA A 25 -8.26 0.74 -7.95
C ALA A 25 -9.27 -0.07 -7.14
N PRO A 26 -10.43 -0.40 -7.72
CA PRO A 26 -11.56 -0.97 -6.98
C PRO A 26 -11.26 -2.32 -6.30
N ASN A 27 -10.63 -3.25 -7.01
CA ASN A 27 -10.31 -4.57 -6.44
C ASN A 27 -9.18 -4.47 -5.42
N THR A 28 -8.21 -3.61 -5.66
CA THR A 28 -7.09 -3.37 -4.74
C THR A 28 -7.60 -2.84 -3.41
N VAL A 29 -8.46 -1.84 -3.45
CA VAL A 29 -9.08 -1.27 -2.23
C VAL A 29 -9.92 -2.30 -1.52
N LYS A 30 -10.76 -3.03 -2.25
CA LYS A 30 -11.62 -4.07 -1.69
C LYS A 30 -10.80 -5.17 -0.98
N ASN A 31 -9.72 -5.61 -1.62
CA ASN A 31 -8.81 -6.60 -1.05
C ASN A 31 -8.15 -6.07 0.23
N PHE A 32 -7.65 -4.85 0.21
CA PHE A 32 -6.99 -4.25 1.36
C PHE A 32 -7.95 -4.13 2.55
N ILE A 33 -9.16 -3.64 2.32
CA ILE A 33 -10.19 -3.50 3.36
C ILE A 33 -10.57 -4.87 3.92
N SER A 34 -10.72 -5.87 3.06
CA SER A 34 -11.04 -7.24 3.49
C SER A 34 -9.97 -7.79 4.42
N LEU A 35 -8.71 -7.64 4.06
CA LEU A 35 -7.60 -8.11 4.90
C LEU A 35 -7.50 -7.33 6.21
N ALA A 36 -7.64 -6.02 6.16
CA ALA A 36 -7.60 -5.17 7.36
C ALA A 36 -8.74 -5.53 8.32
N GLY A 37 -9.95 -5.76 7.80
CA GLY A 37 -11.11 -6.11 8.60
C GLY A 37 -11.01 -7.48 9.28
N LYS A 38 -10.19 -8.38 8.74
CA LYS A 38 -9.92 -9.70 9.33
C LYS A 38 -8.78 -9.69 10.34
N GLY A 39 -8.16 -8.53 10.59
CA GLY A 39 -6.99 -8.43 11.45
C GLY A 39 -5.71 -8.96 10.82
N TYR A 40 -5.67 -9.16 9.50
CA TYR A 40 -4.52 -9.74 8.79
C TYR A 40 -3.24 -8.94 9.02
N TYR A 41 -3.35 -7.61 9.03
CA TYR A 41 -2.19 -6.73 9.18
C TYR A 41 -1.75 -6.52 10.63
N ASP A 42 -2.53 -6.98 11.61
CA ASP A 42 -2.20 -6.80 13.02
C ASP A 42 -0.92 -7.56 13.37
N GLY A 43 0.01 -6.89 14.05
CA GLY A 43 1.29 -7.46 14.45
C GLY A 43 2.35 -7.51 13.35
N LEU A 44 2.03 -7.07 12.14
CA LEU A 44 3.00 -7.05 11.04
C LEU A 44 3.92 -5.83 11.12
N ILE A 45 5.07 -5.93 10.46
CA ILE A 45 6.10 -4.87 10.49
C ILE A 45 6.28 -4.25 9.12
N PHE A 46 6.90 -3.08 9.08
CA PHE A 46 7.47 -2.54 7.85
C PHE A 46 8.85 -3.16 7.66
N HIS A 47 8.89 -4.28 6.94
CA HIS A 47 10.08 -5.12 6.81
C HIS A 47 11.12 -4.55 5.82
N ARG A 48 10.73 -3.59 5.00
CA ARG A 48 11.62 -2.95 4.04
C ARG A 48 11.44 -1.43 4.11
N VAL A 49 12.50 -0.73 4.47
CA VAL A 49 12.48 0.72 4.66
C VAL A 49 13.63 1.31 3.85
N ILE A 50 13.31 2.18 2.90
CA ILE A 50 14.31 2.87 2.07
C ILE A 50 14.04 4.37 2.18
N LYS A 51 14.88 5.06 2.95
CA LYS A 51 14.80 6.51 3.11
C LYS A 51 14.89 7.21 1.76
N GLY A 52 14.02 8.18 1.53
CA GLY A 52 13.96 8.90 0.26
C GLY A 52 13.20 8.15 -0.82
N PHE A 53 12.64 6.99 -0.51
CA PHE A 53 11.88 6.19 -1.46
C PHE A 53 10.53 5.74 -0.87
N MET A 54 10.52 4.68 -0.05
CA MET A 54 9.26 4.14 0.47
C MET A 54 9.51 3.30 1.74
N ILE A 55 8.41 3.00 2.45
CA ILE A 55 8.36 1.97 3.48
C ILE A 55 7.37 0.90 3.04
N GLN A 56 7.71 -0.37 3.21
CA GLN A 56 6.92 -1.51 2.72
C GLN A 56 6.58 -2.46 3.85
N GLY A 57 5.33 -2.87 3.91
CA GLY A 57 4.83 -3.80 4.92
C GLY A 57 3.77 -4.73 4.38
N GLY A 58 3.06 -5.41 5.29
CA GLY A 58 1.96 -6.29 4.94
C GLY A 58 2.38 -7.73 4.63
N CYS A 59 3.64 -8.10 4.90
CA CYS A 59 4.11 -9.47 4.73
C CYS A 59 3.93 -10.25 6.02
N PRO A 60 3.15 -11.35 6.05
CA PRO A 60 2.93 -12.13 7.27
C PRO A 60 4.19 -12.76 7.83
N ASN A 61 5.19 -13.01 6.98
CA ASN A 61 6.47 -13.60 7.41
C ASN A 61 7.52 -12.54 7.76
N GLY A 62 7.24 -11.25 7.50
CA GLY A 62 8.15 -10.16 7.81
C GLY A 62 9.43 -10.14 6.97
N ASN A 63 9.48 -10.86 5.85
CA ASN A 63 10.68 -10.99 5.01
C ASN A 63 10.44 -10.72 3.52
N GLY A 64 9.24 -10.28 3.16
CA GLY A 64 8.87 -9.99 1.77
C GLY A 64 8.42 -11.19 0.96
N MET A 65 8.44 -12.39 1.53
CA MET A 65 8.14 -13.65 0.82
C MET A 65 6.72 -14.16 1.07
N GLY A 66 6.01 -13.60 2.05
CA GLY A 66 4.69 -14.07 2.44
C GLY A 66 3.55 -13.29 1.78
N GLY A 67 2.35 -13.88 1.84
CA GLY A 67 1.14 -13.27 1.32
C GLY A 67 -0.10 -14.00 1.84
N PRO A 68 -1.30 -13.61 1.37
CA PRO A 68 -2.56 -14.16 1.89
C PRO A 68 -2.98 -15.50 1.30
N GLY A 69 -2.14 -16.10 0.45
CA GLY A 69 -2.45 -17.36 -0.21
C GLY A 69 -3.15 -17.20 -1.56
N TYR A 70 -3.31 -15.98 -2.03
CA TYR A 70 -3.88 -15.67 -3.35
C TYR A 70 -3.23 -14.39 -3.88
N SER A 71 -3.48 -14.11 -5.16
CA SER A 71 -3.02 -12.87 -5.81
C SER A 71 -4.20 -12.18 -6.47
N ILE A 72 -4.08 -10.88 -6.68
CA ILE A 72 -5.09 -10.08 -7.39
C ILE A 72 -4.52 -9.52 -8.68
N LYS A 73 -5.41 -9.23 -9.63
CA LYS A 73 -5.02 -8.59 -10.88
C LYS A 73 -4.48 -7.19 -10.61
N GLY A 74 -3.37 -6.85 -11.23
CA GLY A 74 -2.75 -5.53 -11.06
C GLY A 74 -3.56 -4.42 -11.73
N GLU A 75 -3.99 -3.45 -10.96
CA GLU A 75 -4.80 -2.33 -11.42
C GLU A 75 -3.94 -1.12 -11.72
N PHE A 76 -3.11 -1.24 -12.76
CA PHE A 76 -2.20 -0.19 -13.20
C PHE A 76 -2.09 -0.17 -14.74
N SER A 77 -1.64 0.96 -15.28
CA SER A 77 -1.74 1.24 -16.72
C SER A 77 -1.00 0.24 -17.61
N GLN A 78 0.19 -0.20 -17.22
CA GLN A 78 0.93 -1.20 -18.00
C GLN A 78 0.28 -2.58 -18.03
N ASN A 79 -0.67 -2.82 -17.13
CA ASN A 79 -1.43 -4.08 -17.09
C ASN A 79 -2.82 -3.93 -17.71
N GLY A 80 -3.02 -2.89 -18.50
CA GLY A 80 -4.29 -2.67 -19.21
C GLY A 80 -5.41 -2.05 -18.40
N PHE A 81 -5.14 -1.60 -17.20
CA PHE A 81 -6.12 -0.94 -16.33
C PHE A 81 -5.76 0.53 -16.17
N THR A 82 -6.67 1.44 -16.53
CA THR A 82 -6.42 2.88 -16.41
C THR A 82 -6.32 3.30 -14.95
N ASN A 83 -5.10 3.66 -14.53
CA ASN A 83 -4.83 4.17 -13.20
C ASN A 83 -3.82 5.31 -13.34
N ASN A 84 -4.31 6.54 -13.23
CA ASN A 84 -3.50 7.75 -13.42
C ASN A 84 -3.06 8.39 -12.09
N PHE A 85 -3.27 7.70 -10.98
CA PHE A 85 -2.90 8.20 -9.66
C PHE A 85 -1.39 8.09 -9.45
N LYS A 86 -0.72 9.23 -9.36
CA LYS A 86 0.75 9.32 -9.32
C LYS A 86 1.31 8.89 -7.96
N HIS A 87 2.53 8.36 -7.99
CA HIS A 87 3.26 7.96 -6.77
C HIS A 87 3.97 9.16 -6.16
N THR A 88 3.19 10.05 -5.57
CA THR A 88 3.71 11.21 -4.83
C THR A 88 3.89 10.86 -3.35
N LYS A 89 4.53 11.74 -2.58
CA LYS A 89 4.73 11.51 -1.14
C LYS A 89 3.41 11.20 -0.45
N GLY A 90 3.41 10.13 0.36
CA GLY A 90 2.24 9.70 1.13
C GLY A 90 1.27 8.78 0.41
N VAL A 91 1.52 8.44 -0.85
CA VAL A 91 0.66 7.54 -1.62
C VAL A 91 0.88 6.08 -1.19
N LEU A 92 -0.22 5.32 -1.07
CA LEU A 92 -0.19 3.88 -0.83
C LEU A 92 -0.30 3.16 -2.16
N SER A 93 0.53 2.14 -2.35
CA SER A 93 0.55 1.34 -3.57
C SER A 93 0.83 -0.12 -3.23
N MET A 94 0.40 -1.05 -4.09
CA MET A 94 0.61 -2.48 -3.85
C MET A 94 1.97 -2.93 -4.32
N ALA A 95 2.70 -3.60 -3.44
CA ALA A 95 3.92 -4.31 -3.82
C ALA A 95 3.55 -5.59 -4.58
N ARG A 96 4.42 -6.02 -5.49
CA ARG A 96 4.23 -7.23 -6.27
C ARG A 96 5.59 -7.80 -6.71
N ALA A 97 5.57 -9.04 -7.18
CA ALA A 97 6.72 -9.66 -7.84
C ALA A 97 6.79 -9.21 -9.31
N MET A 98 7.58 -9.87 -10.13
CA MET A 98 7.71 -9.55 -11.56
C MET A 98 6.38 -9.71 -12.31
N ASP A 99 5.59 -10.72 -11.93
CA ASP A 99 4.27 -10.94 -12.52
C ASP A 99 3.34 -9.77 -12.15
N PRO A 100 2.74 -9.07 -13.12
CA PRO A 100 1.85 -7.95 -12.84
C PRO A 100 0.61 -8.34 -12.03
N ASN A 101 0.24 -9.61 -11.98
CA ASN A 101 -0.92 -10.11 -11.24
C ASN A 101 -0.50 -10.88 -9.98
N SER A 102 0.62 -10.52 -9.36
CA SER A 102 1.16 -11.21 -8.18
C SER A 102 0.95 -10.47 -6.87
N ALA A 103 0.29 -9.32 -6.87
CA ALA A 103 0.00 -8.59 -5.63
C ALA A 103 -0.95 -9.38 -4.74
N GLY A 104 -0.73 -9.32 -3.43
CA GLY A 104 -1.57 -10.00 -2.44
C GLY A 104 -1.87 -9.11 -1.24
N SER A 105 -0.95 -9.05 -0.28
CA SER A 105 -1.13 -8.26 0.93
C SER A 105 -0.07 -7.17 1.14
N GLN A 106 1.09 -7.31 0.52
CA GLN A 106 2.17 -6.35 0.74
C GLN A 106 1.87 -5.03 0.06
N PHE A 107 2.15 -3.94 0.75
CA PHE A 107 1.95 -2.60 0.23
C PHE A 107 3.12 -1.71 0.65
N PHE A 108 3.26 -0.58 -0.02
CA PHE A 108 4.25 0.42 0.37
C PHE A 108 3.63 1.80 0.43
N ILE A 109 4.23 2.64 1.27
CA ILE A 109 3.85 4.04 1.44
C ILE A 109 5.02 4.89 0.95
N MET A 110 4.76 5.82 0.06
CA MET A 110 5.80 6.67 -0.52
C MET A 110 6.35 7.62 0.51
N HIS A 111 7.67 7.55 0.74
CA HIS A 111 8.38 8.55 1.55
C HIS A 111 8.68 9.81 0.72
N GLU A 112 9.04 9.62 -0.53
CA GLU A 112 9.26 10.70 -1.50
C GLU A 112 8.59 10.38 -2.83
N THR A 113 8.38 11.39 -3.65
CA THR A 113 7.77 11.21 -4.97
C THR A 113 8.68 10.40 -5.89
N SER A 114 8.13 9.37 -6.54
CA SER A 114 8.89 8.48 -7.43
C SER A 114 8.13 8.23 -8.73
N PRO A 115 8.27 9.12 -9.73
CA PRO A 115 7.51 9.02 -10.97
C PRO A 115 7.75 7.74 -11.77
N HIS A 116 8.90 7.09 -11.59
CA HIS A 116 9.20 5.85 -12.32
C HIS A 116 8.28 4.68 -11.94
N LEU A 117 7.53 4.79 -10.86
CA LEU A 117 6.55 3.78 -10.44
C LEU A 117 5.18 3.98 -11.09
N ASP A 118 4.92 5.18 -11.62
CA ASP A 118 3.62 5.51 -12.19
C ASP A 118 3.30 4.59 -13.38
N GLY A 119 2.09 4.03 -13.38
CA GLY A 119 1.66 3.12 -14.44
C GLY A 119 2.18 1.69 -14.30
N GLN A 120 3.03 1.39 -13.32
CA GLN A 120 3.63 0.05 -13.13
C GLN A 120 3.20 -0.62 -11.83
N TYR A 121 2.57 0.11 -10.94
CA TYR A 121 2.08 -0.40 -9.66
C TYR A 121 0.69 0.17 -9.38
N ALA A 122 -0.12 -0.60 -8.65
CA ALA A 122 -1.49 -0.22 -8.32
C ALA A 122 -1.51 0.74 -7.13
N SER A 123 -1.41 2.03 -7.39
CA SER A 123 -1.61 3.06 -6.37
C SER A 123 -3.11 3.13 -6.02
N PHE A 124 -3.45 3.20 -4.73
CA PHE A 124 -4.85 3.06 -4.33
C PHE A 124 -5.26 3.94 -3.14
N GLY A 125 -4.36 4.71 -2.58
CA GLY A 125 -4.70 5.55 -1.43
C GLY A 125 -3.63 6.58 -1.13
N LYS A 126 -3.90 7.42 -0.13
CA LYS A 126 -2.99 8.47 0.29
C LYS A 126 -3.13 8.75 1.78
N ILE A 127 -2.01 9.03 2.44
CA ILE A 127 -1.98 9.45 3.84
C ILE A 127 -2.68 10.81 3.98
N VAL A 128 -3.63 10.89 4.89
CA VAL A 128 -4.31 12.14 5.24
C VAL A 128 -3.85 12.67 6.59
N GLU A 129 -3.29 11.81 7.43
CA GLU A 129 -2.78 12.18 8.75
C GLU A 129 -1.66 11.21 9.13
N GLY A 130 -0.56 11.73 9.69
CA GLY A 130 0.54 10.91 10.16
C GLY A 130 1.73 10.79 9.19
N LEU A 131 1.89 11.71 8.25
CA LEU A 131 3.08 11.75 7.38
C LEU A 131 4.37 11.85 8.18
N ASP A 132 4.35 12.54 9.31
CA ASP A 132 5.48 12.64 10.23
C ASP A 132 5.88 11.26 10.79
N ILE A 133 4.92 10.37 10.97
CA ILE A 133 5.18 8.98 11.41
C ILE A 133 5.92 8.22 10.30
N VAL A 134 5.50 8.39 9.04
CA VAL A 134 6.20 7.79 7.89
C VAL A 134 7.63 8.30 7.80
N ASP A 135 7.83 9.59 7.95
CA ASP A 135 9.17 10.21 7.95
C ASP A 135 10.05 9.63 9.07
N LYS A 136 9.47 9.36 10.22
CA LYS A 136 10.16 8.82 11.39
C LYS A 136 10.57 7.35 11.19
N ILE A 137 9.73 6.56 10.50
CA ILE A 137 10.03 5.16 10.17
C ILE A 137 11.14 5.09 9.13
N ALA A 138 11.10 5.99 8.17
CA ALA A 138 12.06 6.00 7.06
C ALA A 138 13.47 6.45 7.45
#